data_1a1221a65bbfabb993d5e13c41743364
#
_entry.id   1a1221a65bbfabb993d5e13c41743364
#
_cell.length_a   1.000
_cell.length_b   1.000
_cell.length_c   1.000
_cell.angle_alpha   90.00
_cell.angle_beta   90.00
_cell.angle_gamma   90.00
#
_symmetry.space_group_name_H-M   'P 1'
#
loop_
_entity.id
_entity.type
_entity.pdbx_description
1 polymer ?
#
loop_
_entity_poly.entity_id
_entity_poly.type
_entity_poly.pdbx_seq_one_letter_code
_entity_poly.pdbx_strand_id
1 'polypeptide(L)'
;MKKAILTIKILIDAAMTVLFLLVMGYHLFGEETHEWFGISVFVLFLLHNGLNWRWYKNLFKGKYTPSRIYKLAVNIILWGLMACNIVSAMLISAKVFVPQNIHGDMMTGRQLHLFATMWTFIFTSLHLGLHFSLFIGLAKRIKLPNKIGIAFKWLLRAVLLGLSVYGIVVFVQRAMWEELFLTTHFKFLDYEESVVKDRKSVV
;
A
#
# COMPACT_ATOMS: atom_id res chain seq x y z
N MET A 1 -24.11 15.48 -11.77
CA MET A 1 -22.87 15.86 -11.06
C MET A 1 -22.50 14.93 -9.90
N LYS A 2 -23.32 14.68 -8.86
CA LYS A 2 -22.92 13.84 -7.70
C LYS A 2 -22.53 12.39 -8.08
N LYS A 3 -23.22 11.75 -9.02
CA LYS A 3 -22.88 10.39 -9.49
C LYS A 3 -21.54 10.35 -10.23
N ALA A 4 -21.25 11.31 -11.09
CA ALA A 4 -19.97 11.38 -11.80
C ALA A 4 -18.79 11.54 -10.86
N ILE A 5 -18.87 12.41 -9.83
CA ILE A 5 -17.82 12.58 -8.82
C ILE A 5 -17.59 11.27 -8.04
N LEU A 6 -18.65 10.54 -7.68
CA LEU A 6 -18.52 9.26 -7.00
C LEU A 6 -17.80 8.22 -7.89
N THR A 7 -18.13 8.16 -9.17
CA THR A 7 -17.46 7.26 -10.11
C THR A 7 -15.98 7.60 -10.25
N ILE A 8 -15.63 8.89 -10.38
CA ILE A 8 -14.23 9.34 -10.45
C ILE A 8 -13.47 8.92 -9.18
N LYS A 9 -14.05 9.10 -7.98
CA LYS A 9 -13.42 8.67 -6.73
C LYS A 9 -13.12 7.17 -6.74
N ILE A 10 -14.10 6.35 -7.10
CA ILE A 10 -13.94 4.88 -7.16
C ILE A 10 -12.85 4.49 -8.16
N LEU A 11 -12.79 5.14 -9.32
CA LEU A 11 -11.76 4.86 -10.32
C LEU A 11 -10.36 5.25 -9.82
N ILE A 12 -10.21 6.40 -9.17
CA ILE A 12 -8.94 6.83 -8.58
C ILE A 12 -8.52 5.89 -7.46
N ASP A 13 -9.43 5.51 -6.56
CA ASP A 13 -9.15 4.58 -5.47
C ASP A 13 -8.72 3.21 -5.98
N ALA A 14 -9.40 2.70 -7.03
CA ALA A 14 -9.05 1.44 -7.67
C ALA A 14 -7.69 1.52 -8.39
N ALA A 15 -7.45 2.58 -9.18
CA ALA A 15 -6.19 2.78 -9.89
C ALA A 15 -5.02 2.92 -8.90
N MET A 16 -5.20 3.69 -7.82
CA MET A 16 -4.20 3.85 -6.77
C MET A 16 -3.89 2.52 -6.08
N THR A 17 -4.90 1.70 -5.80
CA THR A 17 -4.72 0.37 -5.19
C THR A 17 -3.92 -0.55 -6.12
N VAL A 18 -4.27 -0.60 -7.40
CA VAL A 18 -3.55 -1.44 -8.39
C VAL A 18 -2.10 -0.96 -8.54
N LEU A 19 -1.88 0.34 -8.74
CA LEU A 19 -0.53 0.89 -8.86
C LEU A 19 0.30 0.70 -7.60
N PHE A 20 -0.31 0.79 -6.42
CA PHE A 20 0.37 0.51 -5.14
C PHE A 20 0.87 -0.94 -5.07
N LEU A 21 0.07 -1.91 -5.53
CA LEU A 21 0.50 -3.31 -5.62
C LEU A 21 1.61 -3.51 -6.66
N LEU A 22 1.55 -2.81 -7.79
CA LEU A 22 2.59 -2.87 -8.82
C LEU A 22 3.90 -2.26 -8.35
N VAL A 23 3.87 -1.16 -7.61
CA VAL A 23 5.08 -0.54 -7.05
C VAL A 23 5.77 -1.43 -6.03
N MET A 24 5.01 -2.26 -5.30
CA MET A 24 5.58 -3.28 -4.40
C MET A 24 6.31 -4.40 -5.16
N GLY A 25 6.01 -4.58 -6.45
CA GLY A 25 6.63 -5.56 -7.34
C GLY A 25 7.95 -5.08 -7.98
N TYR A 26 8.83 -4.40 -7.23
CA TYR A 26 10.12 -3.89 -7.72
C TYR A 26 10.92 -4.92 -8.52
N HIS A 27 10.97 -6.18 -8.05
CA HIS A 27 11.69 -7.28 -8.71
C HIS A 27 11.15 -7.64 -10.09
N LEU A 28 9.87 -7.33 -10.36
CA LEU A 28 9.22 -7.68 -11.63
C LEU A 28 9.44 -6.61 -12.69
N PHE A 29 9.55 -5.35 -12.28
CA PHE A 29 9.49 -4.21 -13.20
C PHE A 29 10.79 -3.40 -13.29
N GLY A 30 11.73 -3.60 -12.36
CA GLY A 30 12.98 -2.88 -12.31
C GLY A 30 12.87 -1.45 -11.77
N GLU A 31 14.01 -0.81 -11.59
CA GLU A 31 14.19 0.47 -10.89
C GLU A 31 13.42 1.63 -11.55
N GLU A 32 13.59 1.82 -12.86
CA GLU A 32 12.97 2.94 -13.58
C GLU A 32 11.45 2.86 -13.55
N THR A 33 10.88 1.68 -13.80
CA THR A 33 9.43 1.48 -13.75
C THR A 33 8.87 1.67 -12.35
N HIS A 34 9.62 1.23 -11.33
CA HIS A 34 9.26 1.44 -9.93
C HIS A 34 9.18 2.95 -9.58
N GLU A 35 10.15 3.75 -10.01
CA GLU A 35 10.14 5.20 -9.78
C GLU A 35 8.91 5.86 -10.43
N TRP A 36 8.61 5.51 -11.71
CA TRP A 36 7.43 6.05 -12.41
C TRP A 36 6.11 5.61 -11.77
N PHE A 37 6.00 4.37 -11.33
CA PHE A 37 4.82 3.91 -10.59
C PHE A 37 4.69 4.64 -9.25
N GLY A 38 5.79 4.86 -8.54
CA GLY A 38 5.82 5.62 -7.29
C GLY A 38 5.28 7.03 -7.46
N ILE A 39 5.75 7.75 -8.50
CA ILE A 39 5.23 9.09 -8.83
C ILE A 39 3.75 9.04 -9.18
N SER A 40 3.33 8.05 -9.96
CA SER A 40 1.92 7.90 -10.33
C SER A 40 1.03 7.67 -9.10
N VAL A 41 1.47 6.82 -8.16
CA VAL A 41 0.78 6.61 -6.87
C VAL A 41 0.72 7.92 -6.09
N PHE A 42 1.79 8.70 -6.04
CA PHE A 42 1.82 9.98 -5.34
C PHE A 42 0.84 11.00 -5.94
N VAL A 43 0.80 11.13 -7.26
CA VAL A 43 -0.16 12.01 -7.95
C VAL A 43 -1.59 11.57 -7.64
N LEU A 44 -1.90 10.28 -7.72
CA LEU A 44 -3.22 9.76 -7.38
C LEU A 44 -3.55 9.95 -5.89
N PHE A 45 -2.57 9.84 -4.99
CA PHE A 45 -2.74 10.14 -3.58
C PHE A 45 -3.14 11.61 -3.35
N LEU A 46 -2.51 12.56 -4.03
CA LEU A 46 -2.89 13.97 -3.96
C LEU A 46 -4.31 14.20 -4.50
N LEU A 47 -4.66 13.57 -5.62
CA LEU A 47 -6.01 13.64 -6.20
C LEU A 47 -7.05 13.03 -5.26
N HIS A 48 -6.78 11.85 -4.68
CA HIS A 48 -7.64 11.21 -3.69
C HIS A 48 -7.93 12.15 -2.51
N ASN A 49 -6.89 12.76 -1.96
CA ASN A 49 -7.02 13.67 -0.83
C ASN A 49 -7.78 14.95 -1.22
N GLY A 50 -7.50 15.52 -2.40
CA GLY A 50 -8.21 16.66 -2.95
C GLY A 50 -9.72 16.40 -3.13
N LEU A 51 -10.07 15.26 -3.70
CA LEU A 51 -11.47 14.85 -3.86
C LEU A 51 -12.17 14.57 -2.52
N ASN A 52 -11.43 14.21 -1.49
CA ASN A 52 -11.93 13.96 -0.14
C ASN A 52 -11.74 15.16 0.81
N TRP A 53 -11.49 16.37 0.29
CA TRP A 53 -11.26 17.61 1.06
C TRP A 53 -12.30 17.88 2.15
N ARG A 54 -13.54 17.43 1.96
CA ARG A 54 -14.60 17.54 2.97
C ARG A 54 -14.28 16.80 4.27
N TRP A 55 -13.48 15.71 4.19
CA TRP A 55 -13.03 14.99 5.38
C TRP A 55 -12.16 15.89 6.25
N TYR A 56 -11.22 16.63 5.66
CA TYR A 56 -10.35 17.57 6.37
C TYR A 56 -11.15 18.71 7.02
N LYS A 57 -12.12 19.28 6.32
CA LYS A 57 -13.00 20.33 6.87
C LYS A 57 -13.82 19.87 8.07
N ASN A 58 -14.08 18.57 8.19
CA ASN A 58 -14.86 18.00 9.27
C ASN A 58 -14.00 17.34 10.35
N LEU A 59 -12.68 17.43 10.23
CA LEU A 59 -11.72 16.77 11.13
C LEU A 59 -11.98 17.18 12.58
N PHE A 60 -12.14 18.48 12.84
CA PHE A 60 -12.32 19.03 14.18
C PHE A 60 -13.79 19.23 14.59
N LYS A 61 -14.76 18.70 13.81
CA LYS A 61 -16.19 18.87 14.07
C LYS A 61 -16.82 17.59 14.60
N GLY A 62 -17.74 17.73 15.57
CA GLY A 62 -18.55 16.62 16.09
C GLY A 62 -17.83 15.78 17.16
N LYS A 63 -18.52 14.74 17.64
CA LYS A 63 -18.03 13.86 18.73
C LYS A 63 -16.99 12.85 18.23
N TYR A 64 -15.95 12.61 19.01
CA TYR A 64 -14.94 11.60 18.74
C TYR A 64 -15.33 10.27 19.38
N THR A 65 -15.95 9.41 18.60
CA THR A 65 -16.21 8.01 19.02
C THR A 65 -14.93 7.17 18.83
N PRO A 66 -14.77 6.03 19.53
CA PRO A 66 -13.61 5.14 19.37
C PRO A 66 -13.35 4.75 17.92
N SER A 67 -14.41 4.42 17.16
CA SER A 67 -14.32 4.09 15.74
C SER A 67 -13.82 5.26 14.90
N ARG A 68 -14.21 6.50 15.24
CA ARG A 68 -13.74 7.69 14.54
C ARG A 68 -12.27 7.97 14.84
N ILE A 69 -11.86 7.82 16.10
CA ILE A 69 -10.47 7.99 16.54
C ILE A 69 -9.58 7.00 15.80
N TYR A 70 -9.98 5.73 15.73
CA TYR A 70 -9.24 4.70 15.02
C TYR A 70 -9.06 5.04 13.52
N LYS A 71 -10.14 5.43 12.83
CA LYS A 71 -10.08 5.85 11.42
C LYS A 71 -9.18 7.06 11.22
N LEU A 72 -9.23 8.02 12.13
CA LEU A 72 -8.41 9.21 12.11
C LEU A 72 -6.93 8.86 12.28
N ALA A 73 -6.60 8.02 13.25
CA ALA A 73 -5.23 7.57 13.52
C ALA A 73 -4.64 6.86 12.29
N VAL A 74 -5.36 5.91 11.69
CA VAL A 74 -4.93 5.20 10.47
C VAL A 74 -4.64 6.20 9.34
N ASN A 75 -5.51 7.19 9.13
CA ASN A 75 -5.34 8.16 8.06
C ASN A 75 -4.16 9.10 8.30
N ILE A 76 -3.95 9.57 9.54
CA ILE A 76 -2.81 10.43 9.88
C ILE A 76 -1.49 9.67 9.72
N ILE A 77 -1.43 8.43 10.19
CA ILE A 77 -0.25 7.58 10.03
C ILE A 77 0.05 7.37 8.55
N LEU A 78 -0.94 7.04 7.73
CA LEU A 78 -0.77 6.89 6.28
C LEU A 78 -0.23 8.17 5.63
N TRP A 79 -0.72 9.33 6.05
CA TRP A 79 -0.21 10.62 5.56
C TRP A 79 1.28 10.79 5.88
N GLY A 80 1.68 10.53 7.11
CA GLY A 80 3.08 10.59 7.54
C GLY A 80 3.96 9.59 6.79
N LEU A 81 3.50 8.35 6.61
CA LEU A 81 4.21 7.32 5.88
C LEU A 81 4.35 7.66 4.39
N MET A 82 3.32 8.20 3.75
CA MET A 82 3.40 8.66 2.35
C MET A 82 4.40 9.82 2.20
N ALA A 83 4.40 10.78 3.12
CA ALA A 83 5.39 11.86 3.11
C ALA A 83 6.81 11.30 3.28
N CYS A 84 7.01 10.35 4.19
CA CYS A 84 8.27 9.67 4.41
C CYS A 84 8.73 8.90 3.16
N ASN A 85 7.84 8.17 2.49
CA ASN A 85 8.14 7.45 1.24
C ASN A 85 8.59 8.42 0.13
N ILE A 86 7.91 9.55 -0.04
CA ILE A 86 8.29 10.53 -1.07
C ILE A 86 9.64 11.16 -0.77
N VAL A 87 9.87 11.61 0.46
CA VAL A 87 11.15 12.22 0.84
C VAL A 87 12.29 11.21 0.67
N SER A 88 12.12 10.00 1.17
CA SER A 88 13.14 8.96 1.02
C SER A 88 13.37 8.54 -0.44
N ALA A 89 12.31 8.44 -1.25
CA ALA A 89 12.42 8.18 -2.68
C ALA A 89 13.21 9.27 -3.42
N MET A 90 13.01 10.55 -3.07
CA MET A 90 13.78 11.64 -3.65
C MET A 90 15.28 11.54 -3.32
N LEU A 91 15.63 11.06 -2.11
CA LEU A 91 17.02 10.91 -1.68
C LEU A 91 17.74 9.75 -2.40
N ILE A 92 17.02 8.70 -2.79
CA ILE A 92 17.60 7.48 -3.38
C ILE A 92 17.33 7.33 -4.88
N SER A 93 16.57 8.24 -5.49
CA SER A 93 16.22 8.16 -6.92
C SER A 93 17.47 8.23 -7.80
N ALA A 94 17.58 7.26 -8.70
CA ALA A 94 18.69 7.20 -9.66
C ALA A 94 18.30 7.69 -11.06
N LYS A 95 17.00 7.94 -11.32
CA LYS A 95 16.51 8.28 -12.66
C LYS A 95 15.71 9.58 -12.70
N VAL A 96 14.66 9.68 -11.90
CA VAL A 96 13.65 10.74 -12.04
C VAL A 96 14.07 12.02 -11.31
N PHE A 97 14.62 11.92 -10.10
CA PHE A 97 15.00 13.08 -9.28
C PHE A 97 16.48 13.47 -9.36
N VAL A 98 17.28 12.76 -10.15
CA VAL A 98 18.72 13.08 -10.36
C VAL A 98 18.95 14.53 -10.81
N PRO A 99 18.12 15.14 -11.70
CA PRO A 99 18.38 16.50 -12.15
C PRO A 99 18.28 17.57 -11.07
N GLN A 100 17.62 17.31 -9.94
CA GLN A 100 17.44 18.28 -8.86
C GLN A 100 18.63 18.38 -7.91
N ASN A 101 19.71 17.60 -8.11
CA ASN A 101 20.90 17.61 -7.24
C ASN A 101 20.59 17.44 -5.74
N ILE A 102 19.53 16.71 -5.42
CA ILE A 102 19.16 16.38 -4.04
C ILE A 102 20.05 15.22 -3.61
N HIS A 103 21.18 15.54 -2.99
CA HIS A 103 22.09 14.55 -2.45
C HIS A 103 21.87 14.41 -0.94
N GLY A 104 21.39 13.26 -0.52
CA GLY A 104 21.30 12.87 0.89
C GLY A 104 22.18 11.64 1.16
N ASP A 105 22.20 11.21 2.41
CA ASP A 105 22.78 9.91 2.74
C ASP A 105 21.91 8.79 2.13
N MET A 106 22.43 8.17 1.07
CA MET A 106 21.74 7.12 0.32
C MET A 106 21.41 5.92 1.19
N MET A 107 22.24 5.59 2.19
CA MET A 107 22.01 4.46 3.08
C MET A 107 20.81 4.74 3.99
N THR A 108 20.79 5.88 4.65
CA THR A 108 19.63 6.32 5.47
C THR A 108 18.37 6.46 4.63
N GLY A 109 18.48 7.00 3.40
CA GLY A 109 17.37 7.10 2.46
C GLY A 109 16.75 5.74 2.14
N ARG A 110 17.56 4.72 1.86
CA ARG A 110 17.09 3.34 1.59
C ARG A 110 16.41 2.71 2.81
N GLN A 111 17.02 2.81 3.98
CA GLN A 111 16.44 2.29 5.22
C GLN A 111 15.09 2.93 5.52
N LEU A 112 15.01 4.25 5.40
CA LEU A 112 13.79 5.00 5.62
C LEU A 112 12.70 4.64 4.61
N HIS A 113 13.08 4.44 3.34
CA HIS A 113 12.16 4.03 2.28
C HIS A 113 11.58 2.64 2.53
N LEU A 114 12.43 1.65 2.86
CA LEU A 114 12.00 0.29 3.18
C LEU A 114 11.06 0.28 4.39
N PHE A 115 11.45 0.93 5.47
CA PHE A 115 10.63 1.08 6.68
C PHE A 115 9.27 1.69 6.35
N ALA A 116 9.26 2.86 5.70
CA ALA A 116 8.04 3.56 5.37
C ALA A 116 7.15 2.73 4.43
N THR A 117 7.73 2.03 3.45
CA THR A 117 7.01 1.19 2.50
C THR A 117 6.32 0.02 3.17
N MET A 118 7.02 -0.71 4.06
CA MET A 118 6.44 -1.83 4.80
C MET A 118 5.29 -1.39 5.70
N TRP A 119 5.45 -0.31 6.44
CA TRP A 119 4.38 0.24 7.26
C TRP A 119 3.23 0.80 6.41
N THR A 120 3.52 1.45 5.28
CA THR A 120 2.49 1.91 4.34
C THR A 120 1.64 0.74 3.85
N PHE A 121 2.25 -0.40 3.53
CA PHE A 121 1.52 -1.60 3.10
C PHE A 121 0.55 -2.07 4.18
N ILE A 122 1.00 -2.17 5.43
CA ILE A 122 0.16 -2.58 6.57
C ILE A 122 -1.00 -1.59 6.78
N PHE A 123 -0.69 -0.29 6.88
CA PHE A 123 -1.71 0.72 7.14
C PHE A 123 -2.67 0.94 5.97
N THR A 124 -2.22 0.76 4.71
CA THR A 124 -3.10 0.76 3.54
C THR A 124 -4.05 -0.43 3.57
N SER A 125 -3.59 -1.61 3.97
CA SER A 125 -4.45 -2.78 4.15
C SER A 125 -5.51 -2.56 5.22
N LEU A 126 -5.16 -1.94 6.35
CA LEU A 126 -6.11 -1.53 7.39
C LEU A 126 -7.10 -0.48 6.87
N HIS A 127 -6.62 0.52 6.14
CA HIS A 127 -7.45 1.56 5.53
C HIS A 127 -8.47 0.99 4.54
N LEU A 128 -8.04 0.07 3.66
CA LEU A 128 -8.94 -0.65 2.77
C LEU A 128 -9.99 -1.46 3.55
N GLY A 129 -9.57 -2.13 4.63
CA GLY A 129 -10.47 -2.87 5.52
C GLY A 129 -11.56 -1.98 6.13
N LEU A 130 -11.21 -0.75 6.53
CA LEU A 130 -12.19 0.22 7.05
C LEU A 130 -13.25 0.65 6.01
N HIS A 131 -12.91 0.58 4.73
CA HIS A 131 -13.79 0.88 3.60
C HIS A 131 -14.45 -0.35 2.97
N PHE A 132 -14.28 -1.54 3.57
CA PHE A 132 -14.78 -2.81 3.02
C PHE A 132 -16.30 -2.83 2.78
N SER A 133 -17.06 -2.05 3.54
CA SER A 133 -18.51 -1.87 3.35
C SER A 133 -18.87 -1.31 1.95
N LEU A 134 -18.00 -0.49 1.35
CA LEU A 134 -18.13 0.00 -0.02
C LEU A 134 -18.05 -1.14 -1.04
N PHE A 135 -17.07 -2.02 -0.88
CA PHE A 135 -16.89 -3.20 -1.75
C PHE A 135 -18.08 -4.14 -1.65
N ILE A 136 -18.60 -4.39 -0.43
CA ILE A 136 -19.84 -5.16 -0.22
C ILE A 136 -21.02 -4.47 -0.91
N GLY A 137 -21.13 -3.16 -0.81
CA GLY A 137 -22.20 -2.38 -1.44
C GLY A 137 -22.16 -2.47 -2.98
N LEU A 138 -20.97 -2.47 -3.59
CA LEU A 138 -20.78 -2.67 -5.02
C LEU A 138 -21.11 -4.10 -5.44
N ALA A 139 -20.61 -5.09 -4.69
CA ALA A 139 -20.88 -6.51 -4.96
C ALA A 139 -22.38 -6.86 -4.89
N LYS A 140 -23.13 -6.27 -3.97
CA LYS A 140 -24.58 -6.43 -3.87
C LYS A 140 -25.36 -5.91 -5.08
N ARG A 141 -24.78 -5.02 -5.89
CA ARG A 141 -25.40 -4.52 -7.12
C ARG A 141 -25.33 -5.55 -8.26
N ILE A 142 -24.43 -6.51 -8.17
CA ILE A 142 -24.31 -7.63 -9.11
C ILE A 142 -25.39 -8.64 -8.71
N LYS A 143 -26.49 -8.68 -9.46
CA LYS A 143 -27.60 -9.63 -9.27
C LYS A 143 -27.16 -11.01 -9.74
N LEU A 144 -26.56 -11.81 -8.86
CA LEU A 144 -26.27 -13.22 -9.13
C LEU A 144 -27.44 -14.11 -8.65
N PRO A 145 -27.76 -15.19 -9.38
CA PRO A 145 -28.71 -16.20 -8.90
C PRO A 145 -28.32 -16.70 -7.51
N ASN A 146 -29.29 -16.94 -6.61
CA ASN A 146 -29.04 -17.23 -5.20
C ASN A 146 -28.01 -18.36 -4.95
N LYS A 147 -28.10 -19.47 -5.71
CA LYS A 147 -27.18 -20.61 -5.57
C LYS A 147 -25.75 -20.24 -5.95
N ILE A 148 -25.58 -19.52 -7.08
CA ILE A 148 -24.27 -19.03 -7.54
C ILE A 148 -23.71 -17.98 -6.58
N GLY A 149 -24.56 -17.11 -6.03
CA GLY A 149 -24.16 -16.10 -5.06
C GLY A 149 -23.64 -16.69 -3.75
N ILE A 150 -24.21 -17.82 -3.29
CA ILE A 150 -23.72 -18.53 -2.08
C ILE A 150 -22.37 -19.21 -2.36
N ALA A 151 -22.27 -19.95 -3.45
CA ALA A 151 -21.02 -20.62 -3.85
C ALA A 151 -19.88 -19.58 -4.05
N PHE A 152 -20.17 -18.47 -4.72
CA PHE A 152 -19.21 -17.39 -4.94
C PHE A 152 -18.73 -16.76 -3.62
N LYS A 153 -19.61 -16.57 -2.64
CA LYS A 153 -19.23 -16.06 -1.31
C LYS A 153 -18.26 -17.00 -0.60
N TRP A 154 -18.53 -18.30 -0.63
CA TRP A 154 -17.65 -19.28 0.00
C TRP A 154 -16.31 -19.40 -0.72
N LEU A 155 -16.32 -19.41 -2.06
CA LEU A 155 -15.09 -19.37 -2.87
C LEU A 155 -14.25 -18.12 -2.52
N LEU A 156 -14.87 -16.95 -2.49
CA LEU A 156 -14.16 -15.70 -2.17
C LEU A 156 -13.55 -15.76 -0.75
N ARG A 157 -14.29 -16.28 0.24
CA ARG A 157 -13.76 -16.46 1.60
C ARG A 157 -12.58 -17.43 1.64
N ALA A 158 -12.70 -18.56 0.95
CA ALA A 158 -11.61 -19.54 0.86
C ALA A 158 -10.36 -18.97 0.22
N VAL A 159 -10.51 -18.22 -0.89
CA VAL A 159 -9.40 -17.53 -1.56
C VAL A 159 -8.76 -16.48 -0.64
N LEU A 160 -9.56 -15.65 0.02
CA LEU A 160 -9.04 -14.63 0.95
C LEU A 160 -8.31 -15.27 2.13
N LEU A 161 -8.86 -16.36 2.68
CA LEU A 161 -8.21 -17.10 3.77
C LEU A 161 -6.89 -17.72 3.30
N GLY A 162 -6.88 -18.37 2.13
CA GLY A 162 -5.69 -18.95 1.53
C GLY A 162 -4.59 -17.91 1.28
N LEU A 163 -4.96 -16.74 0.71
CA LEU A 163 -4.03 -15.64 0.52
C LEU A 163 -3.51 -15.08 1.85
N SER A 164 -4.35 -14.99 2.88
CA SER A 164 -3.93 -14.53 4.21
C SER A 164 -2.94 -15.49 4.85
N VAL A 165 -3.21 -16.79 4.81
CA VAL A 165 -2.30 -17.83 5.33
C VAL A 165 -0.99 -17.80 4.56
N TYR A 166 -1.04 -17.77 3.22
CA TYR A 166 0.14 -17.67 2.39
C TYR A 166 0.97 -16.42 2.70
N GLY A 167 0.32 -15.27 2.84
CA GLY A 167 0.98 -14.02 3.22
C GLY A 167 1.70 -14.10 4.57
N ILE A 168 1.08 -14.73 5.58
CA ILE A 168 1.71 -14.95 6.89
C ILE A 168 2.92 -15.87 6.75
N VAL A 169 2.80 -16.96 6.01
CA VAL A 169 3.90 -17.91 5.78
C VAL A 169 5.08 -17.21 5.12
N VAL A 170 4.84 -16.45 4.05
CA VAL A 170 5.90 -15.68 3.35
C VAL A 170 6.51 -14.61 4.27
N PHE A 171 5.68 -13.89 5.03
CA PHE A 171 6.15 -12.89 6.00
C PHE A 171 7.13 -13.49 7.01
N VAL A 172 6.80 -14.66 7.56
CA VAL A 172 7.66 -15.38 8.51
C VAL A 172 8.90 -15.94 7.81
N GLN A 173 8.74 -16.59 6.66
CA GLN A 173 9.85 -17.22 5.94
C GLN A 173 10.91 -16.21 5.47
N ARG A 174 10.48 -15.03 5.05
CA ARG A 174 11.36 -13.96 4.57
C ARG A 174 11.88 -13.05 5.67
N ALA A 175 11.54 -13.33 6.93
CA ALA A 175 11.91 -12.49 8.08
C ALA A 175 11.59 -10.99 7.87
N MET A 176 10.41 -10.70 7.29
CA MET A 176 10.03 -9.32 6.93
C MET A 176 9.88 -8.40 8.15
N TRP A 177 9.79 -8.96 9.35
CA TRP A 177 9.83 -8.17 10.59
C TRP A 177 11.15 -7.40 10.77
N GLU A 178 12.26 -7.90 10.19
CA GLU A 178 13.56 -7.22 10.29
C GLU A 178 13.53 -5.87 9.56
N GLU A 179 12.83 -5.80 8.43
CA GLU A 179 12.63 -4.56 7.67
C GLU A 179 11.63 -3.62 8.36
N LEU A 180 10.59 -4.20 8.99
CA LEU A 180 9.62 -3.42 9.77
C LEU A 180 10.22 -2.69 10.96
N PHE A 181 11.25 -3.27 11.60
CA PHE A 181 11.86 -2.73 12.80
C PHE A 181 13.29 -2.25 12.59
N LEU A 182 13.78 -2.24 11.34
CA LEU A 182 15.15 -1.83 10.99
C LEU A 182 16.24 -2.57 11.80
N THR A 183 16.00 -3.83 12.11
CA THR A 183 16.92 -4.65 12.92
C THR A 183 18.11 -5.14 12.12
N THR A 184 18.02 -5.20 10.78
CA THR A 184 19.13 -5.50 9.87
C THR A 184 19.56 -4.27 9.09
N HIS A 185 20.84 -3.92 9.15
CA HIS A 185 21.39 -2.76 8.45
C HIS A 185 21.54 -2.96 6.94
N PHE A 186 21.61 -4.21 6.45
CA PHE A 186 21.79 -4.51 5.03
C PHE A 186 21.36 -5.95 4.71
N LYS A 187 20.39 -6.14 3.83
CA LYS A 187 20.18 -7.39 3.09
C LYS A 187 20.70 -7.19 1.68
N PHE A 188 21.75 -7.89 1.29
CA PHE A 188 22.05 -8.10 -0.11
C PHE A 188 20.94 -9.02 -0.66
N LEU A 189 20.00 -8.43 -1.38
CA LEU A 189 19.03 -9.21 -2.14
C LEU A 189 19.77 -9.73 -3.37
N ASP A 190 20.16 -10.98 -3.32
CA ASP A 190 20.71 -11.68 -4.48
C ASP A 190 19.55 -11.97 -5.44
N TYR A 191 19.44 -11.19 -6.50
CA TYR A 191 18.33 -11.24 -7.45
C TYR A 191 18.39 -12.47 -8.37
N GLU A 192 19.47 -13.26 -8.33
CA GLU A 192 19.67 -14.44 -9.18
C GLU A 192 19.19 -15.74 -8.53
N GLU A 193 18.98 -15.77 -7.23
CA GLU A 193 18.47 -17.00 -6.58
C GLU A 193 16.94 -17.06 -6.59
N SER A 194 16.44 -18.12 -7.22
CA SER A 194 15.03 -18.47 -7.17
C SER A 194 14.53 -18.54 -5.71
N VAL A 195 13.34 -18.03 -5.48
CA VAL A 195 12.62 -17.86 -4.18
C VAL A 195 12.70 -19.06 -3.20
N VAL A 196 13.19 -20.20 -3.64
CA VAL A 196 13.26 -21.47 -2.90
C VAL A 196 14.64 -21.74 -2.28
N LYS A 197 15.72 -21.06 -2.72
CA LYS A 197 17.11 -21.45 -2.38
C LYS A 197 17.78 -20.64 -1.27
N ASP A 198 17.19 -19.54 -0.85
CA ASP A 198 17.83 -18.52 0.01
C ASP A 198 18.01 -18.91 1.51
N ARG A 199 17.85 -20.20 1.87
CA ARG A 199 17.94 -20.63 3.28
C ARG A 199 19.21 -21.35 3.69
N LYS A 200 20.18 -21.57 2.78
CA LYS A 200 21.33 -22.44 3.10
C LYS A 200 22.72 -21.78 3.11
N SER A 201 22.83 -20.49 2.93
CA SER A 201 24.13 -19.81 2.82
C SER A 201 24.44 -18.81 3.94
N VAL A 202 23.82 -18.96 5.13
CA VAL A 202 24.26 -18.24 6.34
C VAL A 202 24.60 -19.29 7.40
N VAL A 203 25.81 -19.83 7.32
CA VAL A 203 26.59 -20.38 8.43
C VAL A 203 27.92 -19.69 8.43
#